data_e043bac0b81de2fdf0e613cc2494e8df
#
_entry.id   e043bac0b81de2fdf0e613cc2494e8df
#
_cell.length_a   1.000
_cell.length_b   1.000
_cell.length_c   1.000
_cell.angle_alpha   90.00
_cell.angle_beta   90.00
_cell.angle_gamma   90.00
#
_symmetry.space_group_name_H-M   'P 1'
#
loop_
_entity.id
_entity.type
_entity.pdbx_description
1 polymer ?
#
loop_
_entity_poly.entity_id
_entity_poly.type
_entity_poly.pdbx_seq_one_letter_code
_entity_poly.pdbx_strand_id
1 'polypeptide(L)'
;MYKTDKLGQAKLFVGFGNYIDLFTSESFYNSLLVTLIFVVIVVMVSMLLGLVTALLVNKNFPGIRVFSTAYALPMAIASSAAALIFEIMLDPTIGILDKFLRSDINWLHDERYALVCAALLTAWLNSGINYLYFSAGLANIDESIYCLLYTSDAADEEDS
;
A
#
# COMPACT_ATOMS: atom_id res chain seq x y z
N MET A 1 27.85 -22.81 3.11
CA MET A 1 27.88 -21.36 2.82
C MET A 1 29.29 -20.83 3.04
N TYR A 2 29.73 -19.89 2.23
CA TYR A 2 31.09 -19.37 2.28
C TYR A 2 31.07 -17.90 2.74
N LYS A 3 32.04 -17.48 3.54
CA LYS A 3 32.27 -16.08 3.88
C LYS A 3 33.16 -15.49 2.79
N THR A 4 32.71 -14.39 2.18
CA THR A 4 33.45 -13.67 1.15
C THR A 4 34.47 -12.72 1.76
N ASP A 5 35.66 -12.64 1.17
CA ASP A 5 36.69 -11.64 1.51
C ASP A 5 36.32 -10.26 0.91
N LYS A 6 37.03 -9.20 1.29
CA LYS A 6 36.87 -7.83 0.76
C LYS A 6 36.92 -7.74 -0.77
N LEU A 7 37.43 -8.76 -1.44
CA LEU A 7 37.49 -8.92 -2.91
C LEU A 7 36.37 -9.78 -3.49
N GLY A 8 35.36 -10.18 -2.71
CA GLY A 8 34.23 -11.00 -3.18
C GLY A 8 34.51 -12.48 -3.43
N GLN A 9 35.71 -12.99 -3.05
CA GLN A 9 36.09 -14.38 -3.24
C GLN A 9 35.63 -15.24 -2.06
N ALA A 10 35.05 -16.40 -2.34
CA ALA A 10 34.60 -17.36 -1.34
C ALA A 10 35.83 -18.09 -0.71
N LYS A 11 36.18 -17.72 0.52
CA LYS A 11 37.44 -18.15 1.14
C LYS A 11 37.30 -19.22 2.25
N LEU A 12 36.17 -19.25 2.97
CA LEU A 12 35.97 -20.16 4.08
C LEU A 12 34.56 -20.73 4.11
N PHE A 13 34.43 -22.02 4.24
CA PHE A 13 33.13 -22.66 4.46
C PHE A 13 32.74 -22.49 5.93
N VAL A 14 31.70 -21.68 6.18
CA VAL A 14 31.24 -21.27 7.53
C VAL A 14 29.97 -22.02 7.94
N GLY A 15 29.47 -22.94 7.08
CA GLY A 15 28.24 -23.67 7.36
C GLY A 15 27.06 -22.75 7.64
N PHE A 16 26.43 -22.87 8.81
CA PHE A 16 25.30 -22.06 9.26
C PHE A 16 25.71 -20.76 10.00
N GLY A 17 27.01 -20.48 10.15
CA GLY A 17 27.50 -19.31 10.88
C GLY A 17 26.94 -17.98 10.37
N ASN A 18 26.76 -17.82 9.06
CA ASN A 18 26.17 -16.60 8.48
C ASN A 18 24.72 -16.38 8.92
N TYR A 19 23.96 -17.43 9.16
CA TYR A 19 22.59 -17.33 9.69
C TYR A 19 22.59 -16.92 11.16
N ILE A 20 23.50 -17.47 11.94
CA ILE A 20 23.67 -17.11 13.35
C ILE A 20 24.07 -15.64 13.45
N ASP A 21 25.05 -15.20 12.64
CA ASP A 21 25.50 -13.81 12.58
C ASP A 21 24.32 -12.86 12.19
N LEU A 22 23.45 -13.30 11.26
CA LEU A 22 22.27 -12.55 10.84
C LEU A 22 21.27 -12.41 11.98
N PHE A 23 20.88 -13.53 12.62
CA PHE A 23 19.89 -13.55 13.69
C PHE A 23 20.38 -12.90 15.00
N THR A 24 21.68 -12.70 15.16
CA THR A 24 22.25 -11.98 16.31
C THR A 24 22.53 -10.49 16.01
N SER A 25 22.36 -10.06 14.75
CA SER A 25 22.62 -8.66 14.40
C SER A 25 21.43 -7.75 14.73
N GLU A 26 21.69 -6.66 15.44
CA GLU A 26 20.72 -5.60 15.73
C GLU A 26 20.13 -4.99 14.44
N SER A 27 20.96 -4.84 13.41
CA SER A 27 20.55 -4.31 12.12
C SER A 27 19.48 -5.17 11.44
N PHE A 28 19.52 -6.49 11.62
CA PHE A 28 18.52 -7.40 11.10
C PHE A 28 17.15 -7.18 11.75
N TYR A 29 17.10 -7.08 13.08
CA TYR A 29 15.86 -6.83 13.81
C TYR A 29 15.26 -5.47 13.49
N ASN A 30 16.11 -4.43 13.36
CA ASN A 30 15.64 -3.12 12.95
C ASN A 30 15.05 -3.14 11.54
N SER A 31 15.69 -3.79 10.58
CA SER A 31 15.18 -3.95 9.21
C SER A 31 13.87 -4.73 9.18
N LEU A 32 13.74 -5.78 10.02
CA LEU A 32 12.52 -6.55 10.13
C LEU A 32 11.36 -5.72 10.68
N LEU A 33 11.62 -4.91 11.71
CA LEU A 33 10.63 -4.02 12.30
C LEU A 33 10.17 -2.95 11.31
N VAL A 34 11.10 -2.30 10.62
CA VAL A 34 10.79 -1.30 9.59
C VAL A 34 9.93 -1.93 8.46
N THR A 35 10.30 -3.14 8.01
CA THR A 35 9.53 -3.87 7.00
C THR A 35 8.13 -4.20 7.49
N LEU A 36 7.98 -4.63 8.74
CA LEU A 36 6.68 -4.95 9.32
C LEU A 36 5.78 -3.72 9.40
N ILE A 37 6.31 -2.59 9.87
CA ILE A 37 5.59 -1.31 9.90
C ILE A 37 5.17 -0.90 8.48
N PHE A 38 6.08 -0.99 7.51
CA PHE A 38 5.81 -0.68 6.12
C PHE A 38 4.66 -1.52 5.57
N VAL A 39 4.70 -2.84 5.76
CA VAL A 39 3.65 -3.77 5.30
C VAL A 39 2.30 -3.45 5.93
N VAL A 40 2.27 -3.20 7.24
CA VAL A 40 1.02 -2.86 7.95
C VAL A 40 0.41 -1.58 7.37
N ILE A 41 1.21 -0.53 7.17
CA ILE A 41 0.72 0.73 6.59
C ILE A 41 0.19 0.49 5.17
N VAL A 42 0.96 -0.19 4.32
CA VAL A 42 0.57 -0.46 2.92
C VAL A 42 -0.72 -1.25 2.85
N VAL A 43 -0.83 -2.34 3.61
CA VAL A 43 -2.02 -3.21 3.59
C VAL A 43 -3.24 -2.44 4.09
N MET A 44 -3.15 -1.78 5.25
CA MET A 44 -4.28 -1.05 5.81
C MET A 44 -4.77 0.06 4.89
N VAL A 45 -3.86 0.88 4.37
CA VAL A 45 -4.22 2.01 3.51
C VAL A 45 -4.76 1.52 2.17
N SER A 46 -4.12 0.56 1.51
CA SER A 46 -4.56 0.06 0.20
C SER A 46 -5.91 -0.67 0.27
N MET A 47 -6.14 -1.44 1.34
CA MET A 47 -7.43 -2.10 1.56
C MET A 47 -8.54 -1.08 1.85
N LEU A 48 -8.30 -0.09 2.70
CA LEU A 48 -9.27 0.96 2.99
C LEU A 48 -9.63 1.74 1.72
N LEU A 49 -8.64 2.17 0.96
CA LEU A 49 -8.86 2.88 -0.30
C LEU A 49 -9.63 2.02 -1.30
N GLY A 50 -9.27 0.76 -1.47
CA GLY A 50 -9.96 -0.18 -2.35
C GLY A 50 -11.41 -0.42 -1.93
N LEU A 51 -11.67 -0.65 -0.65
CA LEU A 51 -13.01 -0.89 -0.11
C LEU A 51 -13.89 0.36 -0.24
N VAL A 52 -13.40 1.52 0.19
CA VAL A 52 -14.16 2.78 0.08
C VAL A 52 -14.54 3.05 -1.37
N THR A 53 -13.59 2.86 -2.29
CA THR A 53 -13.85 3.06 -3.72
C THR A 53 -14.85 2.04 -4.26
N ALA A 54 -14.76 0.78 -3.88
CA ALA A 54 -15.71 -0.26 -4.29
C ALA A 54 -17.14 0.05 -3.81
N LEU A 55 -17.29 0.50 -2.56
CA LEU A 55 -18.59 0.90 -2.01
C LEU A 55 -19.18 2.13 -2.70
N LEU A 56 -18.34 3.11 -3.04
CA LEU A 56 -18.77 4.30 -3.79
C LEU A 56 -19.23 3.94 -5.21
N VAL A 57 -18.48 3.04 -5.87
CA VAL A 57 -18.78 2.60 -7.24
C VAL A 57 -20.01 1.69 -7.28
N ASN A 58 -20.31 0.96 -6.21
CA ASN A 58 -21.53 0.13 -6.14
C ASN A 58 -22.83 0.98 -6.12
N LYS A 59 -22.73 2.26 -5.76
CA LYS A 59 -23.85 3.22 -5.87
C LYS A 59 -23.87 3.78 -7.29
N ASN A 60 -24.78 3.29 -8.15
CA ASN A 60 -24.94 3.74 -9.53
C ASN A 60 -25.12 5.28 -9.62
N PHE A 61 -24.07 5.99 -10.05
CA PHE A 61 -24.12 7.43 -10.32
C PHE A 61 -23.61 7.74 -11.75
N PRO A 62 -24.03 8.86 -12.36
CA PRO A 62 -23.60 9.23 -13.69
C PRO A 62 -22.06 9.48 -13.68
N GLY A 63 -21.34 8.80 -14.60
CA GLY A 63 -19.87 8.89 -14.69
C GLY A 63 -19.10 7.77 -13.99
N ILE A 64 -19.77 6.82 -13.34
CA ILE A 64 -19.15 5.70 -12.61
C ILE A 64 -18.14 4.92 -13.44
N ARG A 65 -18.39 4.73 -14.73
CA ARG A 65 -17.48 3.99 -15.63
C ARG A 65 -16.15 4.72 -15.82
N VAL A 66 -16.21 6.04 -15.98
CA VAL A 66 -15.01 6.87 -16.12
C VAL A 66 -14.20 6.85 -14.83
N PHE A 67 -14.87 7.03 -13.70
CA PHE A 67 -14.24 6.98 -12.37
C PHE A 67 -13.58 5.62 -12.11
N SER A 68 -14.29 4.52 -12.37
CA SER A 68 -13.79 3.15 -12.21
C SER A 68 -12.55 2.88 -13.07
N THR A 69 -12.59 3.32 -14.34
CA THR A 69 -11.45 3.19 -15.25
C THR A 69 -10.26 4.04 -14.79
N ALA A 70 -10.49 5.27 -14.40
CA ALA A 70 -9.44 6.18 -13.90
C ALA A 70 -8.79 5.66 -12.62
N TYR A 71 -9.58 5.02 -11.72
CA TYR A 71 -9.06 4.44 -10.49
C TYR A 71 -8.24 3.16 -10.71
N ALA A 72 -8.52 2.43 -11.79
CA ALA A 72 -7.73 1.26 -12.18
C ALA A 72 -6.41 1.62 -12.92
N LEU A 73 -6.26 2.87 -13.40
CA LEU A 73 -5.07 3.32 -14.13
C LEU A 73 -3.74 3.12 -13.37
N PRO A 74 -3.64 3.41 -12.05
CA PRO A 74 -2.39 3.19 -11.32
C PRO A 74 -1.83 1.78 -11.44
N MET A 75 -2.70 0.79 -11.54
CA MET A 75 -2.31 -0.61 -11.70
C MET A 75 -1.61 -0.88 -13.06
N ALA A 76 -1.91 -0.09 -14.10
CA ALA A 76 -1.32 -0.23 -15.43
C ALA A 76 0.05 0.47 -15.55
N ILE A 77 0.39 1.35 -14.60
CA ILE A 77 1.66 2.08 -14.59
C ILE A 77 2.76 1.19 -14.02
N ALA A 78 3.88 1.09 -14.74
CA ALA A 78 5.05 0.38 -14.23
C ALA A 78 5.53 1.04 -12.92
N SER A 79 5.77 0.23 -11.88
CA SER A 79 6.17 0.73 -10.56
C SER A 79 7.41 1.64 -10.60
N SER A 80 8.35 1.35 -11.51
CA SER A 80 9.54 2.19 -11.74
C SER A 80 9.20 3.57 -12.29
N ALA A 81 8.24 3.66 -13.22
CA ALA A 81 7.81 4.95 -13.77
C ALA A 81 7.05 5.77 -12.72
N ALA A 82 6.19 5.11 -11.94
CA ALA A 82 5.51 5.75 -10.82
C ALA A 82 6.52 6.29 -9.79
N ALA A 83 7.54 5.50 -9.42
CA ALA A 83 8.57 5.91 -8.48
C ALA A 83 9.31 7.17 -8.97
N LEU A 84 9.71 7.24 -10.24
CA LEU A 84 10.37 8.42 -10.82
C LEU A 84 9.47 9.65 -10.81
N ILE A 85 8.19 9.51 -11.13
CA ILE A 85 7.24 10.63 -11.08
C ILE A 85 7.10 11.16 -9.65
N PHE A 86 6.97 10.27 -8.66
CA PHE A 86 6.88 10.66 -7.25
C PHE A 86 8.18 11.25 -6.72
N GLU A 87 9.33 10.73 -7.15
CA GLU A 87 10.64 11.31 -6.81
C GLU A 87 10.71 12.77 -7.24
N ILE A 88 10.33 13.08 -8.50
CA ILE A 88 10.30 14.44 -9.00
C ILE A 88 9.26 15.31 -8.27
N MET A 89 8.09 14.75 -7.95
CA MET A 89 7.03 15.48 -7.24
C MET A 89 7.41 15.83 -5.79
N LEU A 90 8.20 14.97 -5.15
CA LEU A 90 8.64 15.10 -3.76
C LEU A 90 10.03 15.72 -3.61
N ASP A 91 10.66 16.12 -4.73
CA ASP A 91 11.98 16.78 -4.71
C ASP A 91 11.89 18.14 -4.03
N PRO A 92 12.76 18.43 -3.04
CA PRO A 92 12.70 19.69 -2.29
C PRO A 92 13.01 20.95 -3.14
N THR A 93 13.64 20.79 -4.32
CA THR A 93 14.03 21.94 -5.16
C THR A 93 13.03 22.25 -6.27
N ILE A 94 12.54 21.20 -6.95
CA ILE A 94 11.65 21.32 -8.12
C ILE A 94 10.26 20.77 -7.87
N GLY A 95 10.07 20.05 -6.76
CA GLY A 95 8.82 19.35 -6.45
C GLY A 95 7.63 20.30 -6.28
N ILE A 96 6.48 19.83 -6.72
CA ILE A 96 5.21 20.56 -6.64
C ILE A 96 4.72 20.59 -5.18
N LEU A 97 5.01 19.54 -4.40
CA LEU A 97 4.53 19.40 -3.04
C LEU A 97 5.17 20.44 -2.11
N ASP A 98 6.47 20.68 -2.21
CA ASP A 98 7.16 21.68 -1.40
C ASP A 98 6.72 23.12 -1.72
N LYS A 99 6.48 23.39 -3.01
CA LYS A 99 5.93 24.68 -3.43
C LYS A 99 4.53 24.92 -2.88
N PHE A 100 3.72 23.87 -2.80
CA PHE A 100 2.34 23.96 -2.28
C PHE A 100 2.32 24.05 -0.76
N LEU A 101 3.15 23.27 -0.05
CA LEU A 101 3.21 23.25 1.41
C LEU A 101 4.14 24.33 1.98
N ARG A 102 4.92 25.02 1.14
CA ARG A 102 5.95 26.01 1.54
C ARG A 102 6.89 25.44 2.62
N SER A 103 7.31 24.20 2.46
CA SER A 103 8.17 23.48 3.40
C SER A 103 9.45 23.06 2.68
N ASP A 104 10.60 23.26 3.33
CA ASP A 104 11.90 22.77 2.84
C ASP A 104 12.18 21.35 3.40
N ILE A 105 11.21 20.46 3.31
CA ILE A 105 11.32 19.10 3.85
C ILE A 105 11.81 18.15 2.76
N ASN A 106 12.88 17.43 3.05
CA ASN A 106 13.37 16.38 2.16
C ASN A 106 12.60 15.06 2.38
N TRP A 107 11.42 14.95 1.75
CA TRP A 107 10.45 13.88 1.98
C TRP A 107 10.99 12.47 1.78
N LEU A 108 11.92 12.28 0.85
CA LEU A 108 12.45 10.95 0.50
C LEU A 108 13.76 10.61 1.22
N HIS A 109 14.50 11.62 1.69
CA HIS A 109 15.82 11.41 2.33
C HIS A 109 15.78 11.61 3.84
N ASP A 110 14.70 12.17 4.40
CA ASP A 110 14.51 12.26 5.84
C ASP A 110 13.98 10.92 6.37
N GLU A 111 14.68 10.33 7.32
CA GLU A 111 14.34 9.03 7.93
C GLU A 111 12.91 8.97 8.48
N ARG A 112 12.35 10.11 8.87
CA ARG A 112 11.01 10.21 9.44
C ARG A 112 9.91 10.09 8.39
N TYR A 113 10.13 10.64 7.20
CA TYR A 113 9.11 10.77 6.16
C TYR A 113 9.26 9.75 5.04
N ALA A 114 10.49 9.32 4.75
CA ALA A 114 10.79 8.41 3.64
C ALA A 114 9.95 7.12 3.67
N LEU A 115 9.85 6.49 4.84
CA LEU A 115 9.06 5.26 5.02
C LEU A 115 7.58 5.49 4.69
N VAL A 116 7.01 6.58 5.21
CA VAL A 116 5.58 6.89 5.04
C VAL A 116 5.29 7.26 3.58
N CYS A 117 6.13 8.07 2.95
CA CYS A 117 6.00 8.44 1.54
C CYS A 117 6.05 7.21 0.63
N ALA A 118 7.04 6.32 0.84
CA ALA A 118 7.16 5.08 0.09
C ALA A 118 5.96 4.15 0.32
N ALA A 119 5.48 4.06 1.57
CA ALA A 119 4.31 3.24 1.91
C ALA A 119 3.02 3.77 1.26
N LEU A 120 2.81 5.10 1.27
CA LEU A 120 1.65 5.72 0.64
C LEU A 120 1.66 5.55 -0.88
N LEU A 121 2.82 5.72 -1.53
CA LEU A 121 2.96 5.44 -2.95
C LEU A 121 2.62 3.98 -3.28
N THR A 122 3.19 3.05 -2.52
CA THR A 122 2.95 1.62 -2.71
C THR A 122 1.49 1.26 -2.46
N ALA A 123 0.87 1.83 -1.43
CA ALA A 123 -0.55 1.64 -1.13
C ALA A 123 -1.45 2.18 -2.26
N TRP A 124 -1.12 3.33 -2.83
CA TRP A 124 -1.85 3.89 -3.97
C TRP A 124 -1.76 3.00 -5.20
N LEU A 125 -0.57 2.49 -5.54
CA LEU A 125 -0.39 1.56 -6.67
C LEU A 125 -1.19 0.26 -6.48
N ASN A 126 -1.27 -0.25 -5.24
CA ASN A 126 -2.00 -1.49 -4.94
C ASN A 126 -3.49 -1.28 -4.69
N SER A 127 -3.95 -0.06 -4.51
CA SER A 127 -5.37 0.22 -4.23
C SER A 127 -6.30 -0.18 -5.37
N GLY A 128 -5.84 -0.08 -6.63
CA GLY A 128 -6.60 -0.46 -7.82
C GLY A 128 -6.96 -1.95 -7.86
N ILE A 129 -6.01 -2.83 -7.51
CA ILE A 129 -6.28 -4.27 -7.47
C ILE A 129 -7.23 -4.63 -6.32
N ASN A 130 -7.06 -4.01 -5.16
CA ASN A 130 -7.96 -4.20 -4.02
C ASN A 130 -9.40 -3.75 -4.36
N TYR A 131 -9.54 -2.63 -5.06
CA TYR A 131 -10.82 -2.17 -5.58
C TYR A 131 -11.49 -3.22 -6.48
N LEU A 132 -10.75 -3.85 -7.40
CA LEU A 132 -11.30 -4.88 -8.27
C LEU A 132 -11.78 -6.10 -7.48
N TYR A 133 -11.01 -6.57 -6.51
CA TYR A 133 -11.41 -7.69 -5.65
C TYR A 133 -12.65 -7.36 -4.82
N PHE A 134 -12.72 -6.19 -4.19
CA PHE A 134 -13.89 -5.79 -3.42
C PHE A 134 -15.12 -5.58 -4.32
N SER A 135 -14.96 -4.99 -5.50
CA SER A 135 -16.07 -4.82 -6.45
C SER A 135 -16.61 -6.16 -6.93
N ALA A 136 -15.74 -7.13 -7.23
CA ALA A 136 -16.15 -8.48 -7.60
C ALA A 136 -16.85 -9.20 -6.44
N GLY A 137 -16.34 -9.03 -5.21
CA GLY A 137 -16.99 -9.57 -4.01
C GLY A 137 -18.39 -8.99 -3.79
N LEU A 138 -18.53 -7.67 -3.89
CA LEU A 138 -19.81 -6.98 -3.72
C LEU A 138 -20.82 -7.37 -4.80
N ALA A 139 -20.37 -7.59 -6.05
CA ALA A 139 -21.23 -8.03 -7.14
C ALA A 139 -21.78 -9.47 -6.98
N ASN A 140 -21.12 -10.30 -6.17
CA ASN A 140 -21.54 -11.66 -5.87
C ASN A 140 -22.48 -11.78 -4.65
N ILE A 141 -22.76 -10.68 -3.96
CA ILE A 141 -23.73 -10.67 -2.86
C ILE A 141 -25.15 -10.65 -3.44
N ASP A 142 -25.92 -11.68 -3.14
CA ASP A 142 -27.28 -11.85 -3.63
C ASP A 142 -28.20 -10.74 -3.06
N GLU A 143 -29.03 -10.16 -3.91
CA GLU A 143 -29.96 -9.08 -3.53
C GLU A 143 -30.94 -9.53 -2.43
N SER A 144 -31.19 -10.83 -2.34
CA SER A 144 -31.98 -11.46 -1.29
C SER A 144 -31.44 -11.24 0.13
N ILE A 145 -30.13 -11.14 0.28
CA ILE A 145 -29.46 -10.91 1.58
C ILE A 145 -29.74 -9.48 2.08
N TYR A 146 -29.75 -8.51 1.17
CA TYR A 146 -30.12 -7.14 1.50
C TYR A 146 -31.59 -7.02 1.93
N CYS A 147 -32.50 -7.79 1.28
CA CYS A 147 -33.89 -7.81 1.63
C CYS A 147 -34.14 -8.43 3.01
N LEU A 148 -33.44 -9.50 3.37
CA LEU A 148 -33.54 -10.13 4.70
C LEU A 148 -33.00 -9.19 5.81
N LEU A 149 -31.95 -8.45 5.56
CA LEU A 149 -31.40 -7.48 6.54
C LEU A 149 -32.41 -6.35 6.83
N TYR A 150 -33.03 -5.81 5.79
CA TYR A 150 -34.07 -4.79 5.92
C TYR A 150 -35.31 -5.28 6.70
N THR A 151 -35.64 -6.54 6.54
CA THR A 151 -36.81 -7.15 7.25
C THR A 151 -36.48 -7.40 8.72
N SER A 152 -35.22 -7.77 9.02
CA SER A 152 -34.73 -7.97 10.39
C SER A 152 -34.64 -6.66 11.16
N ASP A 153 -34.05 -5.59 10.55
CA ASP A 153 -33.94 -4.27 11.16
C ASP A 153 -35.32 -3.65 11.46
N ALA A 154 -36.29 -3.86 10.56
CA ALA A 154 -37.67 -3.40 10.77
C ALA A 154 -38.38 -4.15 11.92
N ALA A 155 -38.05 -5.43 12.14
CA ALA A 155 -38.61 -6.20 13.26
C ALA A 155 -38.03 -5.78 14.62
N ASP A 156 -36.72 -5.41 14.65
CA ASP A 156 -36.07 -4.94 15.86
C ASP A 156 -36.52 -3.52 16.27
N GLU A 157 -36.95 -2.69 15.32
CA GLU A 157 -37.54 -1.36 15.62
C GLU A 157 -38.99 -1.45 16.13
N GLU A 158 -39.74 -2.50 15.81
CA GLU A 158 -41.10 -2.70 16.31
C GLU A 158 -41.14 -3.24 17.75
N ASP A 159 -40.08 -3.89 18.21
CA ASP A 159 -39.99 -4.47 19.57
C ASP A 159 -39.32 -3.50 20.61
N SER A 160 -38.97 -2.26 20.26
CA SER A 160 -38.37 -1.24 21.12
C SER A 160 -39.35 -0.09 21.42
#